data_d6b2cf7ed9a4c1a267b1936889e4b460
#
_entry.id   d6b2cf7ed9a4c1a267b1936889e4b460
#
_cell.length_a   1.000
_cell.length_b   1.000
_cell.length_c   1.000
_cell.angle_alpha   90.00
_cell.angle_beta   90.00
_cell.angle_gamma   90.00
#
_symmetry.space_group_name_H-M   'P 1'
#
loop_
_entity.id
_entity.type
_entity.pdbx_description
1 polymer ?
#
loop_
_entity_poly.entity_id
_entity_poly.type
_entity_poly.pdbx_seq_one_letter_code
_entity_poly.pdbx_strand_id
1 'polypeptide(L)'
;MEEKQQHQGSRRRFTEEFKRDAVELVRATGRPIAEVARELGIYDSTLGNWVRQDRIDRGEAEGLTTKERARLRQLEAENAKLRMERDLLKRTVAFWVKETSTP
;
A
#
# COMPACT_ATOMS: atom_id res chain seq x y z
N MET A 1 27.35 -3.70 8.16
CA MET A 1 26.85 -3.87 8.01
C MET A 1 25.73 -3.52 7.70
N GLU A 2 25.42 -3.08 7.35
CA GLU A 2 24.34 -2.68 7.22
C GLU A 2 23.57 -3.46 6.40
N GLU A 3 23.92 -4.18 5.77
CA GLU A 3 23.25 -4.83 4.98
C GLU A 3 22.51 -5.72 5.70
N LYS A 4 22.88 -6.00 6.67
CA LYS A 4 22.27 -6.80 7.39
C LYS A 4 21.02 -6.30 7.72
N GLN A 5 20.91 -5.26 7.79
CA GLN A 5 19.78 -4.73 8.16
C GLN A 5 18.82 -4.93 7.21
N GLN A 6 19.19 -5.05 6.13
CA GLN A 6 18.31 -5.11 5.21
C GLN A 6 17.51 -6.27 5.38
N HIS A 7 17.96 -7.23 5.86
CA HIS A 7 17.16 -8.25 5.86
C HIS A 7 16.53 -8.45 7.10
N GLN A 8 16.57 -7.76 7.78
CA GLN A 8 16.00 -7.84 8.88
C GLN A 8 14.68 -8.09 8.54
N GLY A 9 14.41 -8.52 7.60
CA GLY A 9 13.19 -8.88 7.23
C GLY A 9 12.35 -7.79 7.37
N SER A 10 12.79 -7.00 7.79
CA SER A 10 12.01 -6.05 8.07
C SER A 10 11.71 -5.31 7.03
N ARG A 11 11.18 -4.42 7.08
CA ARG A 11 10.84 -3.61 6.21
C ARG A 11 11.79 -2.68 5.83
N ARG A 12 12.67 -2.91 5.04
CA ARG A 12 13.52 -1.98 4.45
C ARG A 12 12.68 -1.03 3.67
N ARG A 13 12.88 0.23 3.87
CA ARG A 13 12.18 1.24 3.14
C ARG A 13 12.97 1.76 2.02
N PHE A 14 12.33 2.00 0.89
CA PHE A 14 13.00 2.50 -0.31
C PHE A 14 12.34 3.80 -0.74
N THR A 15 13.13 4.73 -1.25
CA THR A 15 12.59 5.99 -1.73
C THR A 15 11.84 5.76 -3.04
N GLU A 16 10.96 6.67 -3.36
CA GLU A 16 10.23 6.56 -4.62
C GLU A 16 11.20 6.67 -5.79
N GLU A 17 12.24 7.48 -5.63
CA GLU A 17 13.21 7.62 -6.68
C GLU A 17 13.96 6.33 -6.93
N PHE A 18 14.36 5.63 -5.87
CA PHE A 18 15.05 4.36 -6.02
C PHE A 18 14.17 3.33 -6.71
N LYS A 19 12.90 3.27 -6.33
CA LYS A 19 11.99 2.33 -6.94
C LYS A 19 11.83 2.63 -8.43
N ARG A 20 11.69 3.89 -8.76
CA ARG A 20 11.52 4.28 -10.15
C ARG A 20 12.74 3.93 -10.97
N ASP A 21 13.93 4.20 -10.42
CA ASP A 21 15.16 3.91 -11.13
C ASP A 21 15.35 2.40 -11.31
N ALA A 22 14.97 1.61 -10.29
CA ALA A 22 15.10 0.16 -10.38
C ALA A 22 14.19 -0.40 -11.48
N VAL A 23 12.96 0.10 -11.53
CA VAL A 23 12.03 -0.34 -12.55
C VAL A 23 12.52 0.07 -13.94
N GLU A 24 13.05 1.28 -14.04
CA GLU A 24 13.53 1.76 -15.32
C GLU A 24 14.71 0.92 -15.80
N LEU A 25 15.55 0.47 -14.88
CA LEU A 25 16.68 -0.36 -15.25
C LEU A 25 16.21 -1.67 -15.88
N VAL A 26 15.16 -2.27 -15.27
CA VAL A 26 14.60 -3.49 -15.84
C VAL A 26 14.00 -3.21 -17.21
N ARG A 27 13.23 -2.13 -17.34
CA ARG A 27 12.58 -1.85 -18.60
C ARG A 27 13.56 -1.51 -19.70
N ALA A 28 14.57 -0.73 -19.38
CA ALA A 28 15.51 -0.29 -20.39
C ALA A 28 16.43 -1.39 -20.87
N THR A 29 16.81 -2.29 -19.98
CA THR A 29 17.76 -3.32 -20.36
C THR A 29 17.12 -4.64 -20.77
N GLY A 30 15.88 -4.87 -20.39
CA GLY A 30 15.22 -6.14 -20.67
C GLY A 30 15.82 -7.30 -19.92
N ARG A 31 16.65 -7.04 -18.90
CA ARG A 31 17.28 -8.11 -18.16
C ARG A 31 16.29 -8.76 -17.21
N PRO A 32 16.55 -10.01 -16.82
CA PRO A 32 15.66 -10.69 -15.89
C PRO A 32 15.58 -9.94 -14.57
N ILE A 33 14.39 -9.91 -13.99
CA ILE A 33 14.18 -9.21 -12.73
C ILE A 33 15.11 -9.76 -11.65
N ALA A 34 15.29 -11.07 -11.60
CA ALA A 34 16.14 -11.67 -10.57
C ALA A 34 17.57 -11.15 -10.64
N GLU A 35 18.07 -10.97 -11.87
CA GLU A 35 19.43 -10.51 -12.04
C GLU A 35 19.59 -9.07 -11.56
N VAL A 36 18.67 -8.19 -11.96
CA VAL A 36 18.73 -6.79 -11.57
C VAL A 36 18.55 -6.67 -10.06
N ALA A 37 17.63 -7.45 -9.48
CA ALA A 37 17.40 -7.41 -8.06
C ALA A 37 18.66 -7.79 -7.30
N ARG A 38 19.36 -8.81 -7.78
CA ARG A 38 20.58 -9.23 -7.12
C ARG A 38 21.63 -8.13 -7.15
N GLU A 39 21.76 -7.47 -8.27
CA GLU A 39 22.72 -6.39 -8.37
C GLU A 39 22.37 -5.21 -7.47
N LEU A 40 21.08 -4.96 -7.28
CA LEU A 40 20.66 -3.87 -6.44
C LEU A 40 20.56 -4.25 -4.96
N GLY A 41 20.77 -5.51 -4.64
CA GLY A 41 20.71 -5.94 -3.26
C GLY A 41 19.32 -5.98 -2.68
N ILE A 42 18.31 -6.27 -3.50
CA ILE A 42 16.94 -6.37 -3.03
C ILE A 42 16.38 -7.71 -3.46
N TYR A 43 15.25 -8.09 -2.88
CA TYR A 43 14.64 -9.35 -3.25
C TYR A 43 14.01 -9.24 -4.62
N ASP A 44 14.03 -10.31 -5.37
CA ASP A 44 13.43 -10.29 -6.69
C ASP A 44 11.92 -10.15 -6.57
N SER A 45 11.30 -10.66 -5.50
CA SER A 45 9.86 -10.47 -5.33
C SER A 45 9.53 -8.99 -5.11
N THR A 46 10.41 -8.27 -4.41
CA THR A 46 10.22 -6.85 -4.21
C THR A 46 10.27 -6.11 -5.54
N LEU A 47 11.31 -6.35 -6.31
CA LEU A 47 11.46 -5.68 -7.59
C LEU A 47 10.34 -6.11 -8.55
N GLY A 48 9.98 -7.39 -8.51
CA GLY A 48 8.89 -7.88 -9.35
C GLY A 48 7.59 -7.16 -9.07
N ASN A 49 7.30 -6.90 -7.80
CA ASN A 49 6.09 -6.19 -7.45
C ASN A 49 6.13 -4.75 -7.98
N TRP A 50 7.28 -4.10 -7.91
CA TRP A 50 7.41 -2.73 -8.42
C TRP A 50 7.21 -2.70 -9.93
N VAL A 51 7.80 -3.65 -10.63
CA VAL A 51 7.69 -3.71 -12.09
C VAL A 51 6.25 -3.97 -12.49
N ARG A 52 5.56 -4.87 -11.79
CA ARG A 52 4.18 -5.17 -12.09
C ARG A 52 3.30 -3.96 -11.86
N GLN A 53 3.51 -3.25 -10.75
CA GLN A 53 2.72 -2.07 -10.45
C GLN A 53 2.98 -0.98 -11.49
N ASP A 54 4.22 -0.85 -11.94
CA ASP A 54 4.55 0.14 -12.95
C ASP A 54 3.83 -0.17 -14.27
N ARG A 55 3.75 -1.46 -14.63
CA ARG A 55 3.04 -1.83 -15.85
C ARG A 55 1.56 -1.49 -15.74
N ILE A 56 0.97 -1.72 -14.56
CA ILE A 56 -0.43 -1.39 -14.34
C ILE A 56 -0.60 0.13 -14.45
N ASP A 57 0.28 0.89 -13.81
CA ASP A 57 0.17 2.34 -13.82
C ASP A 57 0.32 2.91 -15.24
N ARG A 58 1.05 2.22 -16.09
CA ARG A 58 1.21 2.67 -17.46
C ARG A 58 0.10 2.17 -18.38
N GLY A 59 -0.83 1.40 -17.85
CA GLY A 59 -1.92 0.88 -18.66
C GLY A 59 -1.53 -0.35 -19.46
N GLU A 60 -0.40 -0.97 -19.14
CA GLU A 60 0.06 -2.14 -19.87
C GLU A 60 -0.46 -3.46 -19.28
N ALA A 61 -1.07 -3.41 -18.12
CA ALA A 61 -1.61 -4.59 -17.47
C ALA A 61 -2.81 -4.17 -16.64
N GLU A 62 -3.72 -5.11 -16.40
CA GLU A 62 -4.89 -4.82 -15.62
C GLU A 62 -4.60 -4.83 -14.14
N GLY A 63 -5.28 -3.99 -13.40
CA GLY A 63 -5.12 -3.91 -11.96
C GLY A 63 -5.38 -2.50 -11.48
N LEU A 64 -5.33 -2.32 -10.17
CA LEU A 64 -5.54 -1.00 -9.62
C LEU A 64 -4.25 -0.20 -9.73
N THR A 65 -4.34 1.01 -10.23
CA THR A 65 -3.18 1.87 -10.30
C THR A 65 -2.81 2.31 -8.89
N THR A 66 -1.63 2.86 -8.75
CA THR A 66 -1.17 3.38 -7.46
C THR A 66 -2.12 4.44 -6.95
N LYS A 67 -2.61 5.29 -7.84
CA LYS A 67 -3.53 6.34 -7.46
C LYS A 67 -4.85 5.76 -6.99
N GLU A 68 -5.35 4.75 -7.68
CA GLU A 68 -6.60 4.11 -7.30
C GLU A 68 -6.46 3.39 -5.97
N ARG A 69 -5.32 2.77 -5.71
CA ARG A 69 -5.10 2.11 -4.44
C ARG A 69 -5.10 3.12 -3.30
N ALA A 70 -4.47 4.27 -3.51
CA ALA A 70 -4.46 5.32 -2.49
C ALA A 70 -5.87 5.81 -2.22
N ARG A 71 -6.66 5.97 -3.28
CA ARG A 71 -8.04 6.42 -3.12
C ARG A 71 -8.88 5.40 -2.36
N LEU A 72 -8.67 4.13 -2.68
CA LEU A 72 -9.38 3.07 -1.99
C LEU A 72 -9.06 3.07 -0.50
N ARG A 73 -7.78 3.20 -0.14
CA ARG A 73 -7.41 3.23 1.27
C ARG A 73 -8.04 4.43 1.97
N GLN A 74 -8.10 5.56 1.29
CA GLN A 74 -8.70 6.75 1.87
C GLN A 74 -10.19 6.54 2.12
N LEU A 75 -10.89 5.96 1.15
CA LEU A 75 -12.32 5.71 1.29
C LEU A 75 -12.60 4.68 2.38
N GLU A 76 -11.74 3.67 2.49
CA GLU A 76 -11.91 2.67 3.54
C GLU A 76 -11.73 3.31 4.92
N ALA A 77 -10.77 4.20 5.06
CA ALA A 77 -10.55 4.87 6.33
C ALA A 77 -11.73 5.78 6.68
N GLU A 78 -12.25 6.50 5.69
CA GLU A 78 -13.41 7.36 5.91
C GLU A 78 -14.63 6.54 6.28
N ASN A 79 -14.78 5.39 5.62
CA ASN A 79 -15.90 4.52 5.89
C ASN A 79 -15.83 3.99 7.32
N ALA A 80 -14.64 3.59 7.76
CA ALA A 80 -14.47 3.07 9.11
C ALA A 80 -14.79 4.16 10.14
N LYS A 81 -14.36 5.38 9.86
CA LYS A 81 -14.62 6.48 10.77
C LYS A 81 -16.11 6.79 10.84
N LEU A 82 -16.78 6.82 9.69
CA LEU A 82 -18.21 7.10 9.67
C LEU A 82 -19.00 6.00 10.37
N ARG A 83 -18.57 4.76 10.25
CA ARG A 83 -19.25 3.68 10.95
C ARG A 83 -19.10 3.81 12.45
N MET A 84 -17.90 4.23 12.89
CA MET A 84 -17.67 4.44 14.31
C MET A 84 -18.57 5.56 14.83
N GLU A 85 -18.67 6.66 14.09
CA GLU A 85 -19.48 7.78 14.48
C GLU A 85 -20.95 7.39 14.50
N ARG A 86 -21.39 6.59 13.53
CA ARG A 86 -22.76 6.15 13.50
C ARG A 86 -23.06 5.28 14.71
N ASP A 87 -22.17 4.37 15.06
CA ASP A 87 -22.38 3.49 16.18
C ASP A 87 -22.41 4.26 17.50
N LEU A 88 -21.56 5.27 17.60
CA LEU A 88 -21.56 6.10 18.79
C LEU A 88 -22.85 6.86 18.91
N LEU A 89 -23.36 7.42 17.80
CA LEU A 89 -24.62 8.13 17.82
C LEU A 89 -25.77 7.22 18.19
N LYS A 90 -25.76 6.00 17.67
CA LYS A 90 -26.80 5.06 18.00
C LYS A 90 -26.85 4.78 19.48
N ARG A 91 -25.69 4.63 20.10
CA ARG A 91 -25.63 4.36 21.53
C ARG A 91 -26.08 5.58 22.32
N THR A 92 -25.73 6.76 21.86
CA THR A 92 -26.13 7.99 22.53
C THR A 92 -27.64 8.15 22.47
N VAL A 93 -28.24 7.91 21.29
CA VAL A 93 -29.67 8.04 21.15
C VAL A 93 -30.38 6.99 22.00
N ALA A 94 -29.88 5.76 22.01
CA ALA A 94 -30.48 4.71 22.82
C ALA A 94 -30.43 5.07 24.30
N PHE A 95 -29.32 5.66 24.74
CA PHE A 95 -29.21 6.06 26.14
C PHE A 95 -30.25 7.13 26.46
N TRP A 96 -30.39 8.14 25.61
CA TRP A 96 -31.34 9.20 25.85
C TRP A 96 -32.78 8.72 25.85
N VAL A 97 -33.11 7.82 24.94
CA VAL A 97 -34.44 7.25 24.89
C VAL A 97 -34.73 6.52 26.19
N LYS A 98 -33.76 5.77 26.69
CA LYS A 98 -33.95 5.02 27.89
C LYS A 98 -34.14 5.96 29.08
N GLU A 99 -33.32 7.05 29.13
CA GLU A 99 -33.43 7.99 30.23
C GLU A 99 -34.75 8.71 30.22
N THR A 100 -35.23 9.11 29.07
CA THR A 100 -36.47 9.86 29.02
C THR A 100 -37.70 9.01 29.14
N SER A 101 -37.62 7.71 28.94
CA SER A 101 -38.79 6.87 29.07
C SER A 101 -38.91 6.27 30.46
N THR A 102 -37.99 6.56 31.34
CA THR A 102 -38.09 6.08 32.71
C THR A 102 -39.03 6.99 33.47
N PRO A 103 -39.97 6.45 34.18
CA PRO A 103 -40.94 7.26 34.91
C PRO A 103 -40.29 8.07 36.02
#